data_c69ab49f614d804e4a721f7f437aafb5
#
_entry.id   c69ab49f614d804e4a721f7f437aafb5
#
_cell.length_a   1.000
_cell.length_b   1.000
_cell.length_c   1.000
_cell.angle_alpha   90.00
_cell.angle_beta   90.00
_cell.angle_gamma   90.00
#
_symmetry.space_group_name_H-M   'P 1'
#
loop_
_entity.id
_entity.type
_entity.pdbx_description
1 polymer ?
#
loop_
_entity_poly.entity_id
_entity_poly.type
_entity_poly.pdbx_seq_one_letter_code
_entity_poly.pdbx_strand_id
1 'polypeptide(L)'
;RFEKEGLLIEGQRTNYMLNSATPASWGKSANMNVAEVGTDSFGFTYGKFVCNESLIGQSTTLNMAVVSTSGAVDVSGDNKCVTTSCRFKTDLELLLRIRFEAFDGSASSNLGYAIVNTRSLLVEITGVAADRLTARVNKDEATGWIFVEATIQASKETYITSAIQYAPKSGGVVESGDYIYLATPQVEDGSCVSSFIISGTTAATRASDMVTVPIKNNLYNLPFTVLCEVHKNWYKTPNAAPRVFDTGGHQTGAAIILGFGSSADGPDGFPYCDIGGSNRRVNENASLKKMVMGMRVKSDQSTCAVSNGRISSETKT
;
A
#
# COMPACT_ATOMS: atom_id res chain seq x y z
N ARG A 1 -10.39 -9.26 9.14
CA ARG A 1 -11.62 -8.58 8.68
C ARG A 1 -12.10 -9.24 7.39
N PHE A 2 -13.42 -9.38 7.20
CA PHE A 2 -13.98 -9.90 5.96
C PHE A 2 -14.29 -8.75 5.01
N GLU A 3 -13.87 -8.88 3.77
CA GLU A 3 -14.16 -7.99 2.65
C GLU A 3 -15.05 -8.71 1.63
N LYS A 4 -15.44 -7.99 0.57
CA LYS A 4 -16.26 -8.58 -0.50
C LYS A 4 -15.60 -9.80 -1.16
N GLU A 5 -14.29 -9.75 -1.28
CA GLU A 5 -13.46 -10.80 -1.89
C GLU A 5 -13.07 -11.92 -0.91
N GLY A 6 -13.28 -11.73 0.41
CA GLY A 6 -12.95 -12.75 1.42
C GLY A 6 -12.30 -12.18 2.68
N LEU A 7 -11.45 -12.96 3.32
CA LEU A 7 -10.72 -12.57 4.52
C LEU A 7 -9.52 -11.69 4.15
N LEU A 8 -9.52 -10.44 4.62
CA LEU A 8 -8.38 -9.54 4.52
C LEU A 8 -7.39 -9.86 5.65
N ILE A 9 -6.16 -10.17 5.28
CA ILE A 9 -5.04 -10.40 6.19
C ILE A 9 -3.95 -9.39 5.82
N GLU A 10 -3.52 -8.60 6.80
CA GLU A 10 -2.58 -7.51 6.59
C GLU A 10 -1.35 -7.67 7.50
N GLY A 11 -0.18 -7.40 6.95
CA GLY A 11 1.06 -7.34 7.72
C GLY A 11 1.10 -6.14 8.66
N GLN A 12 2.09 -6.12 9.54
CA GLN A 12 2.39 -4.93 10.34
C GLN A 12 2.65 -3.73 9.42
N ARG A 13 2.10 -2.57 9.78
CA ARG A 13 2.30 -1.30 9.08
C ARG A 13 2.35 -0.16 10.06
N THR A 14 3.10 0.87 9.70
CA THR A 14 3.17 2.12 10.46
C THR A 14 2.64 3.27 9.60
N ASN A 15 1.69 4.03 10.14
CA ASN A 15 1.29 5.30 9.53
C ASN A 15 2.18 6.42 10.08
N TYR A 16 2.97 7.01 9.20
CA TYR A 16 3.89 8.12 9.50
C TYR A 16 3.23 9.49 9.40
N MET A 17 2.02 9.58 8.84
CA MET A 17 1.23 10.81 8.84
C MET A 17 0.74 11.08 10.26
N LEU A 18 1.22 12.16 10.88
CA LEU A 18 0.83 12.54 12.24
C LEU A 18 -0.57 13.13 12.28
N ASN A 19 -1.26 12.92 13.40
CA ASN A 19 -2.61 13.43 13.65
C ASN A 19 -3.60 13.09 12.53
N SER A 20 -3.52 11.87 11.98
CA SER A 20 -4.20 11.49 10.74
C SER A 20 -5.74 11.62 10.75
N ALA A 21 -6.34 11.78 11.93
CA ALA A 21 -7.77 12.09 12.12
C ALA A 21 -8.04 13.57 12.47
N THR A 22 -7.03 14.47 12.40
CA THR A 22 -7.16 15.88 12.80
C THR A 22 -6.73 16.82 11.68
N PRO A 23 -7.61 17.15 10.71
CA PRO A 23 -7.26 17.89 9.49
C PRO A 23 -6.50 19.20 9.70
N ALA A 24 -6.81 19.94 10.76
CA ALA A 24 -6.11 21.18 11.08
C ALA A 24 -4.61 21.00 11.38
N SER A 25 -4.18 19.77 11.73
CA SER A 25 -2.81 19.44 12.16
C SER A 25 -1.98 18.68 11.10
N TRP A 26 -2.42 18.56 9.86
CA TRP A 26 -1.76 17.74 8.83
C TRP A 26 -0.53 18.36 8.16
N GLY A 27 0.11 19.34 8.76
CA GLY A 27 1.33 19.94 8.18
C GLY A 27 1.07 20.61 6.82
N LYS A 28 0.00 21.37 6.71
CA LYS A 28 -0.40 22.07 5.49
C LYS A 28 0.41 23.34 5.23
N SER A 29 0.41 23.82 3.98
CA SER A 29 0.94 25.14 3.61
C SER A 29 0.21 26.25 4.37
N ALA A 30 0.92 27.34 4.69
CA ALA A 30 0.35 28.46 5.45
C ALA A 30 -0.88 29.09 4.74
N ASN A 31 -0.88 29.08 3.41
CA ASN A 31 -1.97 29.61 2.58
C ASN A 31 -3.05 28.58 2.22
N MET A 32 -3.06 27.42 2.87
CA MET A 32 -4.09 26.41 2.77
C MET A 32 -4.90 26.38 4.07
N ASN A 33 -6.19 26.65 3.97
CA ASN A 33 -7.09 26.70 5.11
C ASN A 33 -7.97 25.45 5.17
N VAL A 34 -8.30 25.02 6.40
CA VAL A 34 -9.34 24.03 6.65
C VAL A 34 -10.61 24.79 7.01
N ALA A 35 -11.51 24.93 6.06
CA ALA A 35 -12.75 25.70 6.21
C ALA A 35 -13.85 24.95 6.94
N GLU A 36 -13.81 23.62 6.91
CA GLU A 36 -14.79 22.73 7.52
C GLU A 36 -14.12 21.44 7.97
N VAL A 37 -14.56 20.85 9.06
CA VAL A 37 -14.22 19.51 9.50
C VAL A 37 -15.52 18.74 9.74
N GLY A 38 -15.60 17.53 9.22
CA GLY A 38 -16.77 16.67 9.39
C GLY A 38 -16.38 15.19 9.40
N THR A 39 -17.39 14.33 9.41
CA THR A 39 -17.24 12.88 9.35
C THR A 39 -17.97 12.36 8.11
N ASP A 40 -17.33 11.49 7.35
CA ASP A 40 -17.92 10.88 6.18
C ASP A 40 -18.85 9.71 6.54
N SER A 41 -19.52 9.14 5.53
CA SER A 41 -20.44 7.99 5.69
C SER A 41 -19.77 6.71 6.18
N PHE A 42 -18.44 6.64 6.19
CA PHE A 42 -17.66 5.52 6.69
C PHE A 42 -17.13 5.76 8.12
N GLY A 43 -17.46 6.91 8.71
CA GLY A 43 -16.99 7.30 10.05
C GLY A 43 -15.59 7.91 10.08
N PHE A 44 -15.01 8.28 8.95
CA PHE A 44 -13.69 8.92 8.89
C PHE A 44 -13.80 10.44 8.90
N THR A 45 -12.94 11.07 9.68
CA THR A 45 -12.84 12.54 9.72
C THR A 45 -12.27 13.08 8.43
N TYR A 46 -12.90 14.12 7.89
CA TYR A 46 -12.39 14.87 6.73
C TYR A 46 -12.21 16.35 7.04
N GLY A 47 -11.35 17.01 6.27
CA GLY A 47 -11.24 18.47 6.20
C GLY A 47 -11.62 18.99 4.82
N LYS A 48 -12.33 20.12 4.74
CA LYS A 48 -12.53 20.89 3.53
C LYS A 48 -11.38 21.87 3.38
N PHE A 49 -10.52 21.64 2.42
CA PHE A 49 -9.36 22.48 2.14
C PHE A 49 -9.71 23.53 1.10
N VAL A 50 -9.37 24.78 1.39
CA VAL A 50 -9.56 25.93 0.49
C VAL A 50 -8.30 26.78 0.48
N CYS A 51 -7.96 27.37 -0.68
CA CYS A 51 -6.83 28.29 -0.79
C CYS A 51 -7.18 29.63 -0.15
N ASN A 52 -6.17 30.32 0.37
CA ASN A 52 -6.30 31.70 0.81
C ASN A 52 -6.65 32.58 -0.42
N GLU A 53 -7.52 33.56 -0.26
CA GLU A 53 -7.96 34.50 -1.30
C GLU A 53 -6.78 35.22 -1.98
N SER A 54 -5.68 35.45 -1.27
CA SER A 54 -4.45 36.06 -1.82
C SER A 54 -3.81 35.25 -2.95
N LEU A 55 -4.18 33.97 -3.11
CA LEU A 55 -3.66 33.10 -4.15
C LEU A 55 -4.54 33.04 -5.41
N ILE A 56 -5.71 33.65 -5.41
CA ILE A 56 -6.59 33.70 -6.58
C ILE A 56 -5.84 34.33 -7.76
N GLY A 57 -5.89 33.66 -8.90
CA GLY A 57 -5.15 34.04 -10.10
C GLY A 57 -3.69 33.57 -10.16
N GLN A 58 -3.20 32.87 -9.15
CA GLN A 58 -1.82 32.33 -9.12
C GLN A 58 -1.80 30.85 -9.51
N SER A 59 -0.81 30.47 -10.33
CA SER A 59 -0.49 29.05 -10.56
C SER A 59 0.40 28.56 -9.42
N THR A 60 -0.16 27.80 -8.48
CA THR A 60 0.56 27.34 -7.30
C THR A 60 0.12 25.93 -6.87
N THR A 61 1.00 25.25 -6.14
CA THR A 61 0.72 23.95 -5.52
C THR A 61 0.89 24.07 -4.02
N LEU A 62 -0.08 23.58 -3.26
CA LEU A 62 -0.12 23.71 -1.81
C LEU A 62 -0.24 22.35 -1.13
N ASN A 63 0.52 22.14 -0.05
CA ASN A 63 0.38 20.96 0.77
C ASN A 63 -0.94 21.02 1.57
N MET A 64 -1.69 19.94 1.56
CA MET A 64 -2.84 19.69 2.44
C MET A 64 -2.45 18.79 3.61
N ALA A 65 -1.58 17.80 3.37
CA ALA A 65 -1.05 16.92 4.39
C ALA A 65 0.40 16.54 4.04
N VAL A 66 1.28 16.57 5.03
CA VAL A 66 2.73 16.36 4.83
C VAL A 66 3.31 15.51 5.94
N VAL A 67 4.16 14.56 5.57
CA VAL A 67 5.12 13.94 6.48
C VAL A 67 6.41 14.75 6.42
N SER A 68 6.76 15.35 7.55
CA SER A 68 8.00 16.16 7.67
C SER A 68 9.25 15.30 7.58
N THR A 69 10.40 15.93 7.38
CA THR A 69 11.70 15.24 7.35
C THR A 69 12.03 14.53 8.66
N SER A 70 11.57 15.05 9.81
CA SER A 70 11.73 14.39 11.12
C SER A 70 10.89 13.13 11.28
N GLY A 71 9.86 12.94 10.46
CA GLY A 71 9.00 11.75 10.42
C GLY A 71 9.19 10.92 9.14
N ALA A 72 10.26 11.15 8.40
CA ALA A 72 10.52 10.44 7.15
C ALA A 72 10.58 8.92 7.34
N VAL A 73 10.08 8.19 6.36
CA VAL A 73 10.08 6.72 6.37
C VAL A 73 11.50 6.22 6.09
N ASP A 74 12.04 5.41 6.98
CA ASP A 74 13.32 4.73 6.78
C ASP A 74 13.16 3.61 5.75
N VAL A 75 13.91 3.70 4.67
CA VAL A 75 13.93 2.73 3.55
C VAL A 75 15.31 2.10 3.36
N SER A 76 16.22 2.27 4.31
CA SER A 76 17.58 1.73 4.27
C SER A 76 17.64 0.22 4.51
N GLY A 77 16.63 -0.35 5.20
CA GLY A 77 16.54 -1.77 5.52
C GLY A 77 15.82 -2.61 4.44
N ASP A 78 15.11 -3.63 4.90
CA ASP A 78 14.36 -4.54 4.01
C ASP A 78 13.11 -3.88 3.40
N ASN A 79 12.54 -2.87 4.08
CA ASN A 79 11.45 -2.09 3.53
C ASN A 79 12.00 -1.10 2.51
N LYS A 80 11.74 -1.37 1.24
CA LYS A 80 12.20 -0.53 0.12
C LYS A 80 11.05 0.17 -0.60
N CYS A 81 9.91 0.32 0.04
CA CYS A 81 8.75 0.99 -0.55
C CYS A 81 8.09 1.92 0.46
N VAL A 82 7.59 3.05 -0.05
CA VAL A 82 6.71 3.95 0.69
C VAL A 82 5.42 4.09 -0.10
N THR A 83 4.30 3.86 0.58
CA THR A 83 2.96 4.03 0.01
C THR A 83 2.26 5.20 0.70
N THR A 84 1.74 6.12 -0.10
CA THR A 84 0.90 7.22 0.36
C THR A 84 -0.49 7.05 -0.19
N SER A 85 -1.49 7.19 0.67
CA SER A 85 -2.89 7.09 0.29
C SER A 85 -3.75 8.13 0.97
N CYS A 86 -4.87 8.43 0.35
CA CYS A 86 -5.93 9.24 0.95
C CYS A 86 -7.27 9.00 0.25
N ARG A 87 -8.32 9.57 0.83
CA ARG A 87 -9.62 9.72 0.18
C ARG A 87 -9.88 11.21 -0.03
N PHE A 88 -10.38 11.55 -1.20
CA PHE A 88 -10.71 12.93 -1.51
C PHE A 88 -12.06 13.01 -2.22
N LYS A 89 -12.64 14.20 -2.20
CA LYS A 89 -13.89 14.51 -2.90
C LYS A 89 -13.91 15.98 -3.31
N THR A 90 -14.30 16.23 -4.54
CA THR A 90 -14.63 17.55 -5.07
C THR A 90 -15.50 17.38 -6.31
N ASP A 91 -16.30 18.35 -6.68
CA ASP A 91 -17.03 18.44 -7.94
C ASP A 91 -16.31 19.31 -8.98
N LEU A 92 -15.18 19.88 -8.59
CA LEU A 92 -14.35 20.74 -9.43
C LEU A 92 -13.30 19.93 -10.19
N GLU A 93 -12.83 20.46 -11.31
CA GLU A 93 -11.68 19.92 -12.02
C GLU A 93 -10.39 20.55 -11.48
N LEU A 94 -9.71 19.81 -10.62
CA LEU A 94 -8.47 20.19 -9.95
C LEU A 94 -7.45 19.06 -10.11
N LEU A 95 -6.25 19.27 -9.60
CA LEU A 95 -5.23 18.23 -9.50
C LEU A 95 -4.96 17.91 -8.03
N LEU A 96 -5.10 16.64 -7.68
CA LEU A 96 -4.56 16.11 -6.43
C LEU A 96 -3.22 15.48 -6.76
N ARG A 97 -2.17 15.86 -6.01
CA ARG A 97 -0.81 15.37 -6.24
C ARG A 97 -0.32 14.64 -5.00
N ILE A 98 0.28 13.47 -5.19
CA ILE A 98 1.07 12.78 -4.17
C ILE A 98 2.53 12.94 -4.56
N ARG A 99 3.30 13.67 -3.74
CA ARG A 99 4.73 13.93 -3.94
C ARG A 99 5.57 13.02 -3.08
N PHE A 100 6.68 12.54 -3.62
CA PHE A 100 7.72 11.85 -2.88
C PHE A 100 9.05 12.58 -2.99
N GLU A 101 9.76 12.68 -1.86
CA GLU A 101 11.08 13.28 -1.77
C GLU A 101 12.02 12.36 -1.00
N ALA A 102 13.23 12.21 -1.50
CA ALA A 102 14.32 11.61 -0.74
C ALA A 102 14.81 12.61 0.31
N PHE A 103 15.20 12.09 1.46
CA PHE A 103 15.85 12.86 2.52
C PHE A 103 17.12 12.11 2.96
N ASP A 104 18.26 12.79 2.98
CA ASP A 104 19.56 12.20 3.32
C ASP A 104 20.03 12.49 4.76
N GLY A 105 19.16 13.12 5.57
CA GLY A 105 19.46 13.59 6.92
C GLY A 105 19.76 15.10 6.98
N SER A 106 20.02 15.74 5.85
CA SER A 106 20.30 17.19 5.76
C SER A 106 19.48 17.89 4.69
N ALA A 107 19.36 17.32 3.51
CA ALA A 107 18.69 17.90 2.36
C ALA A 107 17.61 16.98 1.78
N SER A 108 16.56 17.59 1.21
CA SER A 108 15.52 16.89 0.47
C SER A 108 15.72 17.06 -1.03
N SER A 109 15.43 15.99 -1.79
CA SER A 109 15.42 16.03 -3.24
C SER A 109 14.15 15.39 -3.79
N ASN A 110 13.55 16.02 -4.79
CA ASN A 110 12.31 15.54 -5.39
C ASN A 110 12.54 14.23 -6.17
N LEU A 111 11.76 13.21 -5.87
CA LEU A 111 11.76 11.94 -6.59
C LEU A 111 10.69 11.89 -7.67
N GLY A 112 9.50 12.42 -7.38
CA GLY A 112 8.43 12.43 -8.36
C GLY A 112 7.04 12.60 -7.75
N TYR A 113 6.06 12.52 -8.64
CA TYR A 113 4.66 12.77 -8.33
C TYR A 113 3.75 11.75 -9.01
N ALA A 114 2.69 11.35 -8.30
CA ALA A 114 1.47 10.85 -8.92
C ALA A 114 0.45 11.99 -8.92
N ILE A 115 -0.03 12.39 -10.09
CA ILE A 115 -0.93 13.51 -10.29
C ILE A 115 -2.27 12.97 -10.78
N VAL A 116 -3.33 13.25 -10.06
CA VAL A 116 -4.69 12.80 -10.38
C VAL A 116 -5.53 14.01 -10.81
N ASN A 117 -6.08 13.96 -12.01
CA ASN A 117 -7.14 14.90 -12.39
C ASN A 117 -8.43 14.45 -11.69
N THR A 118 -9.00 15.33 -10.87
CA THR A 118 -10.14 14.98 -9.99
C THR A 118 -11.43 14.68 -10.74
N ARG A 119 -11.58 15.14 -11.97
CA ARG A 119 -12.76 14.91 -12.82
C ARG A 119 -12.62 13.67 -13.69
N SER A 120 -11.51 13.57 -14.45
CA SER A 120 -11.30 12.44 -15.37
C SER A 120 -10.76 11.18 -14.70
N LEU A 121 -10.21 11.32 -13.49
CA LEU A 121 -9.51 10.27 -12.73
C LEU A 121 -8.29 9.69 -13.46
N LEU A 122 -7.79 10.41 -14.48
CA LEU A 122 -6.53 10.05 -15.12
C LEU A 122 -5.37 10.33 -14.17
N VAL A 123 -4.42 9.42 -14.17
CA VAL A 123 -3.20 9.50 -13.36
C VAL A 123 -2.02 9.75 -14.28
N GLU A 124 -1.27 10.80 -14.00
CA GLU A 124 0.03 11.10 -14.60
C GLU A 124 1.12 10.85 -13.57
N ILE A 125 2.21 10.19 -13.98
CA ILE A 125 3.38 9.95 -13.13
C ILE A 125 4.55 10.70 -13.73
N THR A 126 5.21 11.54 -12.92
CA THR A 126 6.33 12.39 -13.36
C THR A 126 7.44 12.42 -12.33
N GLY A 127 8.64 12.83 -12.74
CA GLY A 127 9.80 13.02 -11.87
C GLY A 127 10.97 12.10 -12.21
N VAL A 128 12.07 12.27 -11.49
CA VAL A 128 13.33 11.54 -11.76
C VAL A 128 13.25 10.05 -11.40
N ALA A 129 12.28 9.66 -10.59
CA ALA A 129 12.02 8.27 -10.20
C ALA A 129 10.65 7.77 -10.70
N ALA A 130 10.14 8.33 -11.81
CA ALA A 130 8.83 7.96 -12.36
C ALA A 130 8.73 6.47 -12.73
N ASP A 131 9.82 5.84 -13.15
CA ASP A 131 9.93 4.41 -13.46
C ASP A 131 9.75 3.49 -12.23
N ARG A 132 9.95 4.04 -11.03
CA ARG A 132 9.83 3.34 -9.74
C ARG A 132 8.55 3.69 -8.99
N LEU A 133 7.69 4.51 -9.58
CA LEU A 133 6.46 5.00 -8.99
C LEU A 133 5.26 4.33 -9.65
N THR A 134 4.30 3.92 -8.85
CA THR A 134 3.02 3.39 -9.31
C THR A 134 1.89 4.09 -8.58
N ALA A 135 0.73 4.24 -9.23
CA ALA A 135 -0.44 4.80 -8.58
C ALA A 135 -1.73 4.16 -9.11
N ARG A 136 -2.75 4.15 -8.27
CA ARG A 136 -4.10 3.77 -8.67
C ARG A 136 -5.14 4.69 -8.03
N VAL A 137 -6.25 4.84 -8.73
CA VAL A 137 -7.40 5.62 -8.30
C VAL A 137 -8.65 4.75 -8.41
N ASN A 138 -9.52 4.85 -7.43
CA ASN A 138 -10.79 4.15 -7.42
C ASN A 138 -11.88 5.05 -6.84
N LYS A 139 -13.00 5.21 -7.55
CA LYS A 139 -14.13 6.02 -7.10
C LYS A 139 -15.20 5.11 -6.52
N ASP A 140 -15.69 5.49 -5.36
CA ASP A 140 -16.92 4.93 -4.79
C ASP A 140 -18.11 5.71 -5.35
N GLU A 141 -18.83 5.09 -6.26
CA GLU A 141 -19.98 5.71 -6.93
C GLU A 141 -21.16 6.00 -5.97
N ALA A 142 -21.25 5.26 -4.87
CA ALA A 142 -22.34 5.45 -3.90
C ALA A 142 -22.16 6.72 -3.07
N THR A 143 -20.92 7.06 -2.72
CA THR A 143 -20.61 8.21 -1.83
C THR A 143 -19.93 9.36 -2.55
N GLY A 144 -19.41 9.11 -3.76
CA GLY A 144 -18.62 10.07 -4.53
C GLY A 144 -17.21 10.31 -3.97
N TRP A 145 -16.78 9.59 -2.93
CA TRP A 145 -15.40 9.62 -2.46
C TRP A 145 -14.48 8.89 -3.43
N ILE A 146 -13.32 9.45 -3.65
CA ILE A 146 -12.28 8.89 -4.52
C ILE A 146 -11.11 8.49 -3.63
N PHE A 147 -10.74 7.22 -3.71
CA PHE A 147 -9.54 6.70 -3.07
C PHE A 147 -8.38 6.76 -4.05
N VAL A 148 -7.24 7.24 -3.58
CA VAL A 148 -5.98 7.25 -4.32
C VAL A 148 -4.87 6.67 -3.47
N GLU A 149 -4.02 5.89 -4.10
CA GLU A 149 -2.74 5.48 -3.54
C GLU A 149 -1.62 5.64 -4.56
N ALA A 150 -0.45 5.96 -4.08
CA ALA A 150 0.78 5.96 -4.85
C ALA A 150 1.88 5.28 -4.05
N THR A 151 2.68 4.47 -4.71
CA THR A 151 3.80 3.74 -4.10
C THR A 151 5.07 4.04 -4.87
N ILE A 152 6.13 4.40 -4.15
CA ILE A 152 7.48 4.53 -4.68
C ILE A 152 8.37 3.41 -4.14
N GLN A 153 9.18 2.83 -5.01
CA GLN A 153 10.24 1.92 -4.62
C GLN A 153 11.55 2.69 -4.44
N ALA A 154 12.16 2.58 -3.26
CA ALA A 154 13.49 3.11 -3.01
C ALA A 154 14.54 2.37 -3.83
N SER A 155 15.60 3.05 -4.18
CA SER A 155 16.79 2.50 -4.88
C SER A 155 18.04 2.70 -4.04
N LYS A 156 18.36 3.95 -3.71
CA LYS A 156 19.53 4.34 -2.92
C LYS A 156 19.19 5.30 -1.78
N GLU A 157 17.92 5.65 -1.66
CA GLU A 157 17.44 6.57 -0.65
C GLU A 157 17.54 5.92 0.74
N THR A 158 17.89 6.71 1.77
CA THR A 158 17.88 6.30 3.17
C THR A 158 16.51 6.57 3.78
N TYR A 159 15.96 7.75 3.48
CA TYR A 159 14.63 8.16 3.95
C TYR A 159 13.81 8.71 2.80
N ILE A 160 12.49 8.52 2.90
CA ILE A 160 11.52 9.10 1.97
C ILE A 160 10.43 9.83 2.76
N THR A 161 10.14 11.06 2.36
CA THR A 161 8.98 11.83 2.82
C THR A 161 7.91 11.87 1.75
N SER A 162 6.68 12.21 2.14
CA SER A 162 5.57 12.35 1.21
C SER A 162 4.63 13.48 1.60
N ALA A 163 3.97 14.04 0.59
CA ALA A 163 2.97 15.09 0.75
C ALA A 163 1.78 14.86 -0.19
N ILE A 164 0.59 15.12 0.34
CA ILE A 164 -0.66 15.21 -0.43
C ILE A 164 -0.92 16.68 -0.69
N GLN A 165 -1.04 17.04 -1.97
CA GLN A 165 -1.07 18.43 -2.42
C GLN A 165 -2.30 18.72 -3.27
N TYR A 166 -2.80 19.95 -3.14
CA TYR A 166 -3.71 20.61 -4.07
C TYR A 166 -2.91 21.30 -5.17
N ALA A 167 -3.40 21.29 -6.40
CA ALA A 167 -3.02 22.19 -7.45
C ALA A 167 -4.24 22.54 -8.32
N PRO A 168 -4.29 23.73 -8.97
CA PRO A 168 -5.32 24.05 -9.93
C PRO A 168 -5.27 23.10 -11.13
N LYS A 169 -6.31 23.09 -11.97
CA LYS A 169 -6.32 22.31 -13.21
C LYS A 169 -5.05 22.58 -14.04
N SER A 170 -4.68 21.65 -14.89
CA SER A 170 -3.48 21.77 -15.73
C SER A 170 -3.49 23.09 -16.53
N GLY A 171 -2.41 23.87 -16.40
CA GLY A 171 -2.29 25.19 -17.03
C GLY A 171 -3.19 26.27 -16.44
N GLY A 172 -3.92 25.99 -15.37
CA GLY A 172 -4.83 26.91 -14.69
C GLY A 172 -4.21 27.65 -13.53
N VAL A 173 -5.06 28.43 -12.87
CA VAL A 173 -4.76 29.21 -11.67
C VAL A 173 -5.76 28.87 -10.58
N VAL A 174 -5.46 29.22 -9.34
CA VAL A 174 -6.40 29.13 -8.21
C VAL A 174 -7.61 30.02 -8.53
N GLU A 175 -8.79 29.43 -8.47
CA GLU A 175 -10.05 30.14 -8.68
C GLU A 175 -10.78 30.37 -7.35
N SER A 176 -11.61 31.41 -7.29
CA SER A 176 -12.45 31.63 -6.12
C SER A 176 -13.44 30.48 -5.97
N GLY A 177 -13.48 29.87 -4.78
CA GLY A 177 -14.34 28.73 -4.51
C GLY A 177 -13.70 27.37 -4.77
N ASP A 178 -12.42 27.29 -5.15
CA ASP A 178 -11.69 26.02 -5.24
C ASP A 178 -11.65 25.33 -3.87
N TYR A 179 -12.01 24.04 -3.86
CA TYR A 179 -11.96 23.22 -2.64
C TYR A 179 -11.71 21.75 -2.94
N ILE A 180 -11.11 21.08 -1.97
CA ILE A 180 -11.01 19.62 -1.90
C ILE A 180 -11.34 19.16 -0.48
N TYR A 181 -12.27 18.22 -0.35
CA TYR A 181 -12.39 17.42 0.86
C TYR A 181 -11.32 16.34 0.86
N LEU A 182 -10.58 16.22 1.95
CA LEU A 182 -9.54 15.21 2.16
C LEU A 182 -9.81 14.44 3.44
N ALA A 183 -9.69 13.12 3.39
CA ALA A 183 -9.85 12.22 4.51
C ALA A 183 -8.78 11.12 4.49
N THR A 184 -8.54 10.48 5.62
CA THR A 184 -7.67 9.31 5.78
C THR A 184 -6.28 9.46 5.15
N PRO A 185 -5.53 10.56 5.37
CA PRO A 185 -4.18 10.65 4.87
C PRO A 185 -3.31 9.63 5.59
N GLN A 186 -2.60 8.80 4.83
CA GLN A 186 -1.73 7.75 5.35
C GLN A 186 -0.46 7.68 4.54
N VAL A 187 0.68 7.60 5.21
CA VAL A 187 2.00 7.33 4.63
C VAL A 187 2.58 6.13 5.35
N GLU A 188 2.83 5.06 4.63
CA GLU A 188 3.19 3.77 5.19
C GLU A 188 4.52 3.26 4.65
N ASP A 189 5.21 2.49 5.49
CA ASP A 189 6.26 1.58 5.07
C ASP A 189 5.64 0.36 4.37
N GLY A 190 5.95 0.14 3.12
CA GLY A 190 5.47 -1.02 2.36
C GLY A 190 5.06 -0.73 0.93
N SER A 191 4.80 -1.80 0.19
CA SER A 191 4.55 -1.79 -1.26
C SER A 191 3.07 -1.67 -1.64
N CYS A 192 2.18 -1.53 -0.68
CA CYS A 192 0.74 -1.37 -0.88
C CYS A 192 0.10 -0.69 0.32
N VAL A 193 -1.06 -0.11 0.10
CA VAL A 193 -1.88 0.45 1.16
C VAL A 193 -2.43 -0.64 2.07
N SER A 194 -2.50 -0.35 3.36
CA SER A 194 -3.22 -1.13 4.36
C SER A 194 -4.50 -0.43 4.83
N SER A 195 -5.25 -1.09 5.70
CA SER A 195 -6.38 -0.45 6.40
C SER A 195 -5.91 0.80 7.13
N PHE A 196 -6.74 1.85 7.11
CA PHE A 196 -6.39 3.14 7.70
C PHE A 196 -6.01 3.01 9.18
N ILE A 197 -4.83 3.52 9.51
CA ILE A 197 -4.25 3.52 10.86
C ILE A 197 -4.33 4.93 11.41
N ILE A 198 -5.11 5.11 12.47
CA ILE A 198 -5.23 6.42 13.13
C ILE A 198 -3.95 6.66 13.94
N SER A 199 -3.26 7.74 13.63
CA SER A 199 -2.10 8.24 14.35
C SER A 199 -2.45 9.48 15.16
N GLY A 200 -1.75 9.68 16.26
CA GLY A 200 -1.77 10.90 17.08
C GLY A 200 -0.57 11.80 16.78
N THR A 201 0.02 12.37 17.83
CA THR A 201 1.22 13.22 17.74
C THR A 201 2.50 12.44 17.40
N THR A 202 2.42 11.11 17.38
CA THR A 202 3.49 10.20 16.94
C THR A 202 2.97 9.26 15.88
N ALA A 203 3.86 8.69 15.07
CA ALA A 203 3.55 7.62 14.15
C ALA A 203 2.89 6.44 14.90
N ALA A 204 1.90 5.81 14.28
CA ALA A 204 1.16 4.70 14.88
C ALA A 204 1.39 3.42 14.09
N THR A 205 1.73 2.35 14.79
CA THR A 205 1.94 1.03 14.21
C THR A 205 0.77 0.11 14.54
N ARG A 206 0.20 -0.50 13.51
CA ARG A 206 -0.74 -1.61 13.62
C ARG A 206 0.03 -2.92 13.51
N ALA A 207 -0.20 -3.82 14.46
CA ALA A 207 0.37 -5.16 14.40
C ALA A 207 -0.16 -5.95 13.19
N SER A 208 0.58 -6.95 12.75
CA SER A 208 0.12 -7.88 11.72
C SER A 208 -1.10 -8.68 12.21
N ASP A 209 -2.01 -8.95 11.28
CA ASP A 209 -3.09 -9.88 11.55
C ASP A 209 -2.54 -11.28 11.73
N MET A 210 -3.03 -11.97 12.75
CA MET A 210 -2.75 -13.38 12.97
C MET A 210 -4.05 -14.17 12.93
N VAL A 211 -4.18 -15.00 11.91
CA VAL A 211 -5.31 -15.90 11.77
C VAL A 211 -4.81 -17.31 12.03
N THR A 212 -5.37 -17.96 13.05
CA THR A 212 -5.01 -19.34 13.41
C THR A 212 -6.19 -20.25 13.15
N VAL A 213 -5.92 -21.39 12.52
CA VAL A 213 -6.87 -22.47 12.37
C VAL A 213 -6.47 -23.59 13.33
N PRO A 214 -7.38 -24.12 14.18
CA PRO A 214 -7.07 -25.23 15.04
C PRO A 214 -6.53 -26.41 14.21
N ILE A 215 -5.40 -26.95 14.62
CA ILE A 215 -4.76 -28.06 13.91
C ILE A 215 -5.50 -29.39 14.11
N LYS A 216 -6.34 -29.50 15.13
CA LYS A 216 -7.13 -30.71 15.40
C LYS A 216 -8.03 -31.01 14.20
N ASN A 217 -7.90 -32.19 13.64
CA ASN A 217 -8.57 -32.67 12.43
C ASN A 217 -8.13 -31.99 11.12
N ASN A 218 -7.07 -31.17 11.15
CA ASN A 218 -6.47 -30.59 9.97
C ASN A 218 -5.01 -31.08 9.84
N LEU A 219 -4.55 -31.34 8.63
CA LEU A 219 -3.16 -31.66 8.27
C LEU A 219 -2.46 -32.76 9.09
N TYR A 220 -3.21 -33.63 9.78
CA TYR A 220 -2.65 -34.69 10.59
C TYR A 220 -2.29 -35.95 9.82
N ASN A 221 -3.05 -36.22 8.78
CA ASN A 221 -2.90 -37.47 8.05
C ASN A 221 -2.53 -37.18 6.59
N LEU A 222 -1.54 -37.92 6.11
CA LEU A 222 -1.23 -37.94 4.69
C LEU A 222 -2.16 -38.91 3.93
N PRO A 223 -2.54 -38.60 2.71
CA PRO A 223 -2.23 -37.39 1.94
C PRO A 223 -3.14 -36.22 2.32
N PHE A 224 -2.68 -34.98 2.05
CA PHE A 224 -3.54 -33.81 2.13
C PHE A 224 -3.29 -32.83 0.99
N THR A 225 -4.25 -31.94 0.77
CA THR A 225 -4.14 -30.82 -0.15
C THR A 225 -4.63 -29.55 0.56
N VAL A 226 -3.84 -28.47 0.45
CA VAL A 226 -4.28 -27.12 0.77
C VAL A 226 -4.50 -26.40 -0.55
N LEU A 227 -5.64 -25.79 -0.74
CA LEU A 227 -5.98 -25.00 -1.92
C LEU A 227 -6.70 -23.73 -1.48
N CYS A 228 -6.31 -22.61 -2.05
CA CYS A 228 -6.91 -21.31 -1.74
C CYS A 228 -7.00 -20.42 -2.97
N GLU A 229 -8.00 -19.57 -3.00
CA GLU A 229 -8.06 -18.46 -3.91
C GLU A 229 -7.43 -17.24 -3.20
N VAL A 230 -6.46 -16.59 -3.86
CA VAL A 230 -5.71 -15.46 -3.32
C VAL A 230 -5.95 -14.24 -4.18
N HIS A 231 -6.32 -13.15 -3.54
CA HIS A 231 -6.42 -11.83 -4.14
C HIS A 231 -5.30 -10.96 -3.60
N LYS A 232 -4.34 -10.61 -4.45
CA LYS A 232 -3.20 -9.77 -4.05
C LYS A 232 -3.57 -8.30 -4.15
N ASN A 233 -3.20 -7.53 -3.13
CA ASN A 233 -3.38 -6.08 -3.11
C ASN A 233 -2.10 -5.31 -3.48
N TRP A 234 -1.03 -5.98 -3.86
CA TRP A 234 0.23 -5.35 -4.29
C TRP A 234 0.47 -5.51 -5.80
N TYR A 235 1.25 -4.60 -6.37
CA TYR A 235 1.74 -4.69 -7.75
C TYR A 235 3.10 -5.39 -7.84
N LYS A 236 4.00 -5.08 -6.88
CA LYS A 236 5.28 -5.77 -6.73
C LYS A 236 5.23 -6.63 -5.48
N THR A 237 5.83 -7.79 -5.54
CA THR A 237 5.90 -8.71 -4.39
C THR A 237 6.69 -8.07 -3.27
N PRO A 238 6.16 -8.02 -2.05
CA PRO A 238 6.91 -7.56 -0.88
C PRO A 238 8.18 -8.38 -0.65
N ASN A 239 9.24 -7.75 -0.15
CA ASN A 239 10.52 -8.40 0.11
C ASN A 239 10.45 -9.56 1.11
N ALA A 240 9.46 -9.55 1.99
CA ALA A 240 9.32 -10.51 3.09
C ALA A 240 8.55 -11.79 2.70
N ALA A 241 8.61 -12.24 1.45
CA ALA A 241 7.99 -13.50 0.99
C ALA A 241 6.59 -13.74 1.59
N PRO A 242 5.54 -13.07 1.11
CA PRO A 242 4.20 -13.15 1.67
C PRO A 242 3.70 -14.59 1.76
N ARG A 243 3.11 -14.96 2.90
CA ARG A 243 2.61 -16.30 3.16
C ARG A 243 1.10 -16.31 3.19
N VAL A 244 0.52 -17.31 2.58
CA VAL A 244 -0.92 -17.58 2.61
C VAL A 244 -1.25 -18.52 3.75
N PHE A 245 -0.35 -19.47 4.00
CA PHE A 245 -0.47 -20.48 5.04
C PHE A 245 0.92 -20.80 5.59
N ASP A 246 1.04 -20.93 6.91
CA ASP A 246 2.30 -21.24 7.59
C ASP A 246 1.97 -21.93 8.92
N THR A 247 2.62 -23.05 9.19
CA THR A 247 2.48 -23.76 10.46
C THR A 247 3.44 -23.24 11.54
N GLY A 248 4.25 -22.23 11.24
CA GLY A 248 5.35 -21.80 12.11
C GLY A 248 6.58 -22.70 11.97
N GLY A 249 7.61 -22.44 12.75
CA GLY A 249 8.81 -23.28 12.79
C GLY A 249 9.73 -23.18 11.58
N HIS A 250 9.60 -22.16 10.72
CA HIS A 250 10.49 -21.98 9.57
C HIS A 250 11.97 -22.00 9.95
N GLN A 251 12.32 -21.38 11.07
CA GLN A 251 13.69 -21.35 11.60
C GLN A 251 14.21 -22.74 12.02
N THR A 252 13.32 -23.68 12.30
CA THR A 252 13.66 -25.04 12.74
C THR A 252 13.58 -26.08 11.63
N GLY A 253 13.21 -25.66 10.40
CA GLY A 253 13.02 -26.55 9.28
C GLY A 253 11.76 -27.43 9.35
N ALA A 254 10.87 -27.18 10.32
CA ALA A 254 9.66 -27.98 10.54
C ALA A 254 8.38 -27.34 9.96
N ALA A 255 8.52 -26.23 9.24
CA ALA A 255 7.37 -25.51 8.71
C ALA A 255 6.77 -26.17 7.48
N ILE A 256 5.45 -26.07 7.37
CA ILE A 256 4.70 -26.24 6.12
C ILE A 256 4.28 -24.84 5.69
N ILE A 257 4.70 -24.40 4.50
CA ILE A 257 4.50 -23.05 4.02
C ILE A 257 3.85 -23.10 2.64
N LEU A 258 2.88 -22.24 2.41
CA LEU A 258 2.33 -21.88 1.11
C LEU A 258 2.39 -20.36 0.97
N GLY A 259 3.04 -19.85 -0.07
CA GLY A 259 3.24 -18.42 -0.20
C GLY A 259 3.78 -17.97 -1.55
N PHE A 260 4.33 -16.76 -1.57
CA PHE A 260 4.96 -16.15 -2.73
C PHE A 260 6.45 -16.00 -2.49
N GLY A 261 7.24 -16.49 -3.43
CA GLY A 261 8.69 -16.59 -3.28
C GLY A 261 9.39 -15.25 -3.26
N SER A 262 10.51 -15.22 -2.54
CA SER A 262 11.58 -14.25 -2.73
C SER A 262 12.83 -15.01 -3.15
N SER A 263 13.66 -14.43 -4.01
CA SER A 263 14.97 -14.95 -4.39
C SER A 263 16.07 -14.12 -3.74
N ALA A 264 17.31 -14.60 -3.79
CA ALA A 264 18.49 -13.82 -3.39
C ALA A 264 18.61 -12.50 -4.18
N ASP A 265 18.10 -12.49 -5.41
CA ASP A 265 18.11 -11.34 -6.32
C ASP A 265 16.87 -10.43 -6.17
N GLY A 266 16.02 -10.72 -5.21
CA GLY A 266 14.78 -10.01 -4.94
C GLY A 266 13.53 -10.90 -5.02
N PRO A 267 12.35 -10.36 -4.68
CA PRO A 267 11.11 -11.11 -4.67
C PRO A 267 10.65 -11.42 -6.11
N ASP A 268 10.61 -12.69 -6.47
CA ASP A 268 10.11 -13.15 -7.77
C ASP A 268 8.57 -13.25 -7.83
N GLY A 269 7.92 -13.37 -6.66
CA GLY A 269 6.47 -13.45 -6.53
C GLY A 269 5.84 -14.73 -7.05
N PHE A 270 6.63 -15.75 -7.36
CA PHE A 270 6.10 -17.03 -7.82
C PHE A 270 5.43 -17.79 -6.67
N PRO A 271 4.29 -18.44 -6.92
CA PRO A 271 3.70 -19.36 -5.96
C PRO A 271 4.66 -20.48 -5.59
N TYR A 272 4.82 -20.72 -4.31
CA TYR A 272 5.66 -21.81 -3.81
C TYR A 272 5.03 -22.51 -2.62
N CYS A 273 5.43 -23.75 -2.40
CA CYS A 273 5.27 -24.42 -1.13
C CYS A 273 6.63 -24.90 -0.61
N ASP A 274 6.72 -25.03 0.68
CA ASP A 274 7.91 -25.54 1.39
C ASP A 274 7.47 -26.49 2.49
N ILE A 275 8.15 -27.64 2.59
CA ILE A 275 8.03 -28.55 3.71
C ILE A 275 9.44 -28.91 4.15
N GLY A 276 9.77 -28.63 5.40
CA GLY A 276 11.06 -29.00 5.98
C GLY A 276 12.27 -28.36 5.27
N GLY A 277 12.12 -27.16 4.69
CA GLY A 277 13.17 -26.48 3.93
C GLY A 277 13.25 -26.88 2.45
N SER A 278 12.32 -27.69 1.98
CA SER A 278 12.25 -28.16 0.59
C SER A 278 11.27 -27.33 -0.23
N ASN A 279 11.78 -26.30 -0.88
CA ASN A 279 10.99 -25.34 -1.67
C ASN A 279 10.61 -25.91 -3.05
N ARG A 280 9.35 -25.75 -3.44
CA ARG A 280 8.79 -26.10 -4.75
C ARG A 280 8.06 -24.92 -5.31
N ARG A 281 8.39 -24.50 -6.54
CA ARG A 281 7.85 -23.30 -7.18
C ARG A 281 7.11 -23.64 -8.47
N VAL A 282 6.07 -22.89 -8.73
CA VAL A 282 5.42 -22.83 -10.04
C VAL A 282 5.79 -21.50 -10.68
N ASN A 283 6.51 -21.55 -11.79
CA ASN A 283 6.80 -20.37 -12.59
C ASN A 283 5.50 -19.89 -13.22
N GLU A 284 4.90 -18.92 -12.60
CA GLU A 284 3.61 -18.31 -12.95
C GLU A 284 3.80 -16.82 -13.17
N ASN A 285 2.84 -16.18 -13.83
CA ASN A 285 2.86 -14.73 -13.94
C ASN A 285 2.65 -14.09 -12.55
N ALA A 286 3.72 -13.55 -11.96
CA ALA A 286 3.69 -12.93 -10.64
C ALA A 286 2.82 -11.67 -10.58
N SER A 287 2.45 -11.06 -11.71
CA SER A 287 1.58 -9.89 -11.80
C SER A 287 0.09 -10.19 -11.66
N LEU A 288 -0.34 -11.46 -11.72
CA LEU A 288 -1.74 -11.82 -11.53
C LEU A 288 -2.24 -11.38 -10.17
N LYS A 289 -3.31 -10.59 -10.16
CA LYS A 289 -3.93 -10.10 -8.91
C LYS A 289 -4.77 -11.16 -8.22
N LYS A 290 -5.40 -12.05 -9.01
CA LYS A 290 -6.23 -13.15 -8.53
C LYS A 290 -5.66 -14.46 -9.06
N MET A 291 -5.51 -15.46 -8.18
CA MET A 291 -5.03 -16.77 -8.55
C MET A 291 -5.56 -17.85 -7.59
N VAL A 292 -5.63 -19.07 -8.08
CA VAL A 292 -5.83 -20.26 -7.25
C VAL A 292 -4.48 -20.91 -7.06
N MET A 293 -4.03 -21.04 -5.82
CA MET A 293 -2.77 -21.67 -5.49
C MET A 293 -2.91 -22.68 -4.37
N GLY A 294 -1.98 -23.59 -4.30
CA GLY A 294 -2.03 -24.63 -3.28
C GLY A 294 -0.80 -25.51 -3.24
N MET A 295 -0.88 -26.50 -2.36
CA MET A 295 0.12 -27.54 -2.23
C MET A 295 -0.59 -28.89 -2.09
N ARG A 296 0.03 -29.93 -2.61
CA ARG A 296 -0.38 -31.32 -2.44
C ARG A 296 0.76 -32.09 -1.81
N VAL A 297 0.45 -32.84 -0.76
CA VAL A 297 1.37 -33.74 -0.09
C VAL A 297 0.80 -35.15 -0.20
N LYS A 298 1.58 -36.07 -0.75
CA LYS A 298 1.19 -37.48 -0.91
C LYS A 298 1.51 -38.32 0.32
N SER A 299 1.00 -39.55 0.33
CA SER A 299 1.26 -40.52 1.45
C SER A 299 2.74 -40.87 1.63
N ASP A 300 3.52 -40.77 0.57
CA ASP A 300 4.96 -40.98 0.58
C ASP A 300 5.77 -39.72 0.92
N GLN A 301 5.08 -38.63 1.34
CA GLN A 301 5.61 -37.32 1.63
C GLN A 301 6.13 -36.53 0.41
N SER A 302 5.91 -37.02 -0.81
CA SER A 302 6.22 -36.21 -1.98
C SER A 302 5.29 -35.01 -2.07
N THR A 303 5.86 -33.85 -2.40
CA THR A 303 5.20 -32.55 -2.34
C THR A 303 5.31 -31.80 -3.65
N CYS A 304 4.24 -31.14 -4.06
CA CYS A 304 4.27 -30.19 -5.18
C CYS A 304 3.46 -28.93 -4.85
N ALA A 305 3.89 -27.82 -5.44
CA ALA A 305 3.09 -26.60 -5.50
C ALA A 305 2.15 -26.66 -6.71
N VAL A 306 0.97 -26.06 -6.55
CA VAL A 306 -0.05 -25.95 -7.61
C VAL A 306 -0.39 -24.47 -7.76
N SER A 307 -0.56 -24.00 -9.00
CA SER A 307 -1.06 -22.66 -9.29
C SER A 307 -1.80 -22.63 -10.62
N ASN A 308 -3.05 -22.17 -10.61
CA ASN A 308 -3.90 -22.01 -11.79
C ASN A 308 -3.86 -23.22 -12.75
N GLY A 309 -3.90 -24.45 -12.19
CA GLY A 309 -3.84 -25.68 -12.95
C GLY A 309 -2.43 -26.15 -13.34
N ARG A 310 -1.38 -25.38 -13.06
CA ARG A 310 0.01 -25.82 -13.22
C ARG A 310 0.51 -26.48 -11.95
N ILE A 311 1.44 -27.40 -12.12
CA ILE A 311 2.02 -28.19 -11.02
C ILE A 311 3.54 -28.07 -11.12
N SER A 312 4.21 -27.84 -10.01
CA SER A 312 5.67 -27.91 -9.91
C SER A 312 6.17 -29.36 -10.02
N SER A 313 7.48 -29.54 -10.15
CA SER A 313 8.08 -30.86 -9.92
C SER A 313 7.69 -31.39 -8.56
N GLU A 314 7.41 -32.70 -8.47
CA GLU A 314 7.26 -33.41 -7.20
C GLU A 314 8.62 -33.86 -6.69
N THR A 315 8.82 -33.74 -5.40
CA THR A 315 10.01 -34.30 -4.75
C THR A 315 9.62 -34.76 -3.36
N LYS A 316 10.20 -35.87 -2.95
CA LYS A 316 10.11 -36.39 -1.59
C LYS A 316 10.99 -35.52 -0.68
N THR A 317 10.45 -35.07 0.41
CA THR A 317 11.18 -34.36 1.49
C THR A 317 11.86 -35.35 2.41
#